data_ae38fedc275018549ef4a8ed12e8ea76
#
_entry.id   ae38fedc275018549ef4a8ed12e8ea76
#
_cell.length_a   1.000
_cell.length_b   1.000
_cell.length_c   1.000
_cell.angle_alpha   90.00
_cell.angle_beta   90.00
_cell.angle_gamma   90.00
#
_symmetry.space_group_name_H-M   'P 1'
#
loop_
_entity.id
_entity.type
_entity.pdbx_description
1 polymer ?
#
loop_
_entity_poly.entity_id
_entity_poly.type
_entity_poly.pdbx_seq_one_letter_code
_entity_poly.pdbx_strand_id
1 'polypeptide(L)'
;MNAEDARNIREEALKDYARMAELVYLPKVESAIKSAAEKGHSNTSIKMGGGFMNKPVPDKKVVDEIIRILRSRGFRAEDELVDVVDLGGILEHHASRHGRTVKIRW
;
A
#
# COMPACT_ATOMS: atom_id res chain seq x y z
N MET A 1 -4.21 11.32 31.14
CA MET A 1 -4.41 10.22 30.20
C MET A 1 -4.06 8.90 30.88
N ASN A 2 -4.94 7.93 30.84
CA ASN A 2 -4.68 6.58 31.34
C ASN A 2 -4.59 5.58 30.17
N ALA A 3 -4.34 4.32 30.48
CA ALA A 3 -4.17 3.29 29.44
C ALA A 3 -5.45 3.05 28.62
N GLU A 4 -6.61 3.23 29.22
CA GLU A 4 -7.88 3.09 28.53
C GLU A 4 -8.07 4.21 27.50
N ASP A 5 -7.73 5.44 27.84
CA ASP A 5 -7.78 6.56 26.90
C ASP A 5 -6.86 6.32 25.73
N ALA A 6 -5.65 5.82 25.98
CA ALA A 6 -4.69 5.51 24.94
C ALA A 6 -5.20 4.41 23.98
N ARG A 7 -5.87 3.39 24.51
CA ARG A 7 -6.48 2.33 23.70
C ARG A 7 -7.60 2.87 22.83
N ASN A 8 -8.44 3.75 23.36
CA ASN A 8 -9.53 4.35 22.60
C ASN A 8 -9.01 5.21 21.45
N ILE A 9 -7.98 6.01 21.70
CA ILE A 9 -7.32 6.81 20.66
C ILE A 9 -6.75 5.90 19.57
N ARG A 10 -6.09 4.81 19.97
CA ARG A 10 -5.54 3.82 19.03
C ARG A 10 -6.62 3.17 18.17
N GLU A 11 -7.74 2.78 18.78
CA GLU A 11 -8.85 2.17 18.06
C GLU A 11 -9.45 3.11 17.04
N GLU A 12 -9.63 4.39 17.39
CA GLU A 12 -10.10 5.40 16.45
C GLU A 12 -9.12 5.59 15.28
N ALA A 13 -7.83 5.65 15.56
CA ALA A 13 -6.81 5.77 14.53
C ALA A 13 -6.83 4.56 13.58
N LEU A 14 -6.99 3.35 14.10
CA LEU A 14 -7.08 2.14 13.29
C LEU A 14 -8.31 2.13 12.39
N LYS A 15 -9.45 2.64 12.87
CA LYS A 15 -10.65 2.80 12.06
C LYS A 15 -10.42 3.77 10.90
N ASP A 16 -9.69 4.85 11.14
CA ASP A 16 -9.37 5.82 10.09
C ASP A 16 -8.46 5.21 9.01
N TYR A 17 -7.49 4.41 9.40
CA TYR A 17 -6.64 3.69 8.44
C TYR A 17 -7.45 2.70 7.60
N ALA A 18 -8.35 1.95 8.21
CA ALA A 18 -9.21 1.02 7.51
C ALA A 18 -10.12 1.74 6.52
N ARG A 19 -10.71 2.85 6.93
CA ARG A 19 -11.56 3.69 6.08
C ARG A 19 -10.79 4.24 4.89
N MET A 20 -9.58 4.73 5.12
CA MET A 20 -8.71 5.24 4.06
C MET A 20 -8.36 4.13 3.06
N ALA A 21 -8.05 2.93 3.55
CA ALA A 21 -7.77 1.79 2.71
C ALA A 21 -8.97 1.47 1.80
N GLU A 22 -10.17 1.39 2.35
CA GLU A 22 -11.36 1.06 1.59
C GLU A 22 -11.80 2.15 0.62
N LEU A 23 -11.76 3.41 1.03
CA LEU A 23 -12.35 4.51 0.25
C LEU A 23 -11.38 5.12 -0.75
N VAL A 24 -10.10 5.15 -0.44
CA VAL A 24 -9.12 5.84 -1.27
C VAL A 24 -8.32 4.87 -2.13
N TYR A 25 -7.79 3.81 -1.54
CA TYR A 25 -6.85 2.93 -2.21
C TYR A 25 -7.48 1.70 -2.85
N LEU A 26 -8.44 1.07 -2.18
CA LEU A 26 -9.04 -0.16 -2.67
C LEU A 26 -9.68 -0.03 -4.06
N PRO A 27 -10.40 1.05 -4.38
CA PRO A 27 -10.94 1.23 -5.74
C PRO A 27 -9.86 1.24 -6.81
N LYS A 28 -8.70 1.83 -6.54
CA LYS A 28 -7.56 1.84 -7.47
C LYS A 28 -6.98 0.44 -7.64
N VAL A 29 -6.88 -0.30 -6.54
CA VAL A 29 -6.40 -1.68 -6.53
C VAL A 29 -7.34 -2.58 -7.34
N GLU A 30 -8.64 -2.48 -7.11
CA GLU A 30 -9.64 -3.25 -7.85
C GLU A 30 -9.61 -2.95 -9.35
N SER A 31 -9.46 -1.69 -9.71
CA SER A 31 -9.33 -1.28 -11.10
C SER A 31 -8.10 -1.89 -11.77
N ALA A 32 -6.98 -1.92 -11.09
CA ALA A 32 -5.75 -2.52 -11.59
C ALA A 32 -5.88 -4.03 -11.75
N ILE A 33 -6.49 -4.71 -10.78
CA ILE A 33 -6.76 -6.16 -10.85
C ILE A 33 -7.66 -6.47 -12.06
N LYS A 34 -8.75 -5.73 -12.20
CA LYS A 34 -9.69 -5.90 -13.30
C LYS A 34 -8.99 -5.72 -14.65
N SER A 35 -8.22 -4.67 -14.81
CA SER A 35 -7.48 -4.38 -16.03
C SER A 35 -6.50 -5.50 -16.37
N ALA A 36 -5.76 -5.99 -15.40
CA ALA A 36 -4.82 -7.10 -15.59
C ALA A 36 -5.54 -8.40 -15.97
N ALA A 37 -6.64 -8.70 -15.29
CA ALA A 37 -7.45 -9.89 -15.57
C ALA A 37 -8.06 -9.84 -16.97
N GLU A 38 -8.52 -8.69 -17.43
CA GLU A 38 -9.05 -8.51 -18.79
C GLU A 38 -7.99 -8.76 -19.85
N LYS A 39 -6.72 -8.53 -19.54
CA LYS A 39 -5.59 -8.82 -20.43
C LYS A 39 -5.11 -10.28 -20.34
N GLY A 40 -5.75 -11.10 -19.52
CA GLY A 40 -5.37 -12.50 -19.35
C GLY A 40 -4.27 -12.73 -18.31
N HIS A 41 -3.92 -11.74 -17.53
CA HIS A 41 -2.92 -11.90 -16.47
C HIS A 41 -3.52 -12.47 -15.20
N SER A 42 -2.72 -13.19 -14.44
CA SER A 42 -3.10 -13.74 -13.14
C SER A 42 -2.41 -13.04 -11.97
N ASN A 43 -1.76 -11.93 -12.24
CA ASN A 43 -1.08 -11.13 -11.22
C ASN A 43 -0.99 -9.67 -11.66
N THR A 44 -0.76 -8.81 -10.71
CA THR A 44 -0.47 -7.40 -10.96
C THR A 44 0.34 -6.83 -9.80
N SER A 45 0.99 -5.71 -10.05
CA SER A 45 1.73 -4.97 -9.02
C SER A 45 1.27 -3.52 -9.05
N ILE A 46 1.04 -2.95 -7.88
CA ILE A 46 0.52 -1.60 -7.75
C ILE A 46 1.48 -0.78 -6.91
N LYS A 47 1.93 0.33 -7.47
CA LYS A 47 2.77 1.27 -6.74
C LYS A 47 1.90 2.15 -5.85
N MET A 48 2.22 2.17 -4.59
CA MET A 48 1.52 2.93 -3.56
C MET A 48 2.33 4.14 -3.13
N GLY A 49 2.51 5.10 -4.04
CA GLY A 49 3.28 6.30 -3.75
C GLY A 49 4.78 6.14 -3.95
N GLY A 50 5.52 7.18 -3.67
CA GLY A 50 6.96 7.23 -3.90
C GLY A 50 7.33 7.61 -5.34
N GLY A 51 8.64 7.63 -5.64
CA GLY A 51 9.15 7.94 -6.97
C GLY A 51 9.39 9.42 -7.21
N PHE A 52 9.64 9.78 -8.47
CA PHE A 52 10.05 11.14 -8.85
C PHE A 52 8.99 12.21 -8.62
N MET A 53 7.75 11.85 -8.51
CA MET A 53 6.64 12.78 -8.36
C MET A 53 6.37 13.18 -6.92
N ASN A 54 7.22 12.76 -5.98
CA ASN A 54 7.09 13.04 -4.55
C ASN A 54 5.70 12.71 -3.98
N LYS A 55 5.04 11.73 -4.55
CA LYS A 55 3.77 11.25 -4.01
C LYS A 55 4.00 10.65 -2.63
N PRO A 56 3.22 11.02 -1.64
CA PRO A 56 3.38 10.45 -0.31
C PRO A 56 3.18 8.94 -0.34
N VAL A 57 4.07 8.24 0.35
CA VAL A 57 3.90 6.80 0.57
C VAL A 57 2.82 6.64 1.65
N PRO A 58 1.79 5.83 1.42
CA PRO A 58 0.78 5.63 2.43
C PRO A 58 1.37 4.96 3.67
N ASP A 59 0.75 5.21 4.82
CA ASP A 59 1.15 4.57 6.07
C ASP A 59 1.10 3.04 5.90
N LYS A 60 2.07 2.36 6.49
CA LYS A 60 2.13 0.90 6.47
C LYS A 60 0.83 0.27 6.95
N LYS A 61 0.17 0.87 7.92
CA LYS A 61 -1.10 0.36 8.47
C LYS A 61 -2.22 0.37 7.42
N VAL A 62 -2.24 1.38 6.54
CA VAL A 62 -3.19 1.43 5.42
C VAL A 62 -2.90 0.31 4.44
N VAL A 63 -1.64 0.10 4.10
CA VAL A 63 -1.23 -0.98 3.18
C VAL A 63 -1.54 -2.35 3.78
N ASP A 64 -1.28 -2.54 5.06
CA ASP A 64 -1.61 -3.79 5.76
C ASP A 64 -3.12 -4.08 5.73
N GLU A 65 -3.96 -3.05 5.87
CA GLU A 65 -5.41 -3.20 5.74
C GLU A 65 -5.84 -3.61 4.33
N ILE A 66 -5.25 -3.01 3.31
CA ILE A 66 -5.51 -3.39 1.92
C ILE A 66 -5.16 -4.87 1.70
N ILE A 67 -3.99 -5.27 2.17
CA ILE A 67 -3.53 -6.65 2.05
C ILE A 67 -4.47 -7.61 2.77
N ARG A 68 -4.90 -7.25 3.98
CA ARG A 68 -5.85 -8.05 4.76
C ARG A 68 -7.16 -8.23 4.00
N ILE A 69 -7.70 -7.16 3.44
CA ILE A 69 -8.94 -7.20 2.66
C ILE A 69 -8.78 -8.10 1.43
N LEU A 70 -7.70 -7.95 0.70
CA LEU A 70 -7.43 -8.78 -0.49
C LEU A 70 -7.29 -10.25 -0.14
N ARG A 71 -6.57 -10.57 0.91
CA ARG A 71 -6.42 -11.95 1.38
C ARG A 71 -7.77 -12.55 1.81
N SER A 72 -8.62 -11.77 2.44
CA SER A 72 -9.96 -12.21 2.82
C SER A 72 -10.85 -12.54 1.62
N ARG A 73 -10.55 -11.96 0.46
CA ARG A 73 -11.26 -12.20 -0.80
C ARG A 73 -10.63 -13.31 -1.66
N GLY A 74 -9.61 -13.98 -1.15
CA GLY A 74 -8.96 -15.08 -1.85
C GLY A 74 -7.75 -14.73 -2.68
N PHE A 75 -7.33 -13.46 -2.69
CA PHE A 75 -6.10 -13.05 -3.37
C PHE A 75 -4.88 -13.35 -2.52
N ARG A 76 -3.74 -13.55 -3.19
CA ARG A 76 -2.44 -13.50 -2.54
C ARG A 76 -1.92 -12.09 -2.69
N ALA A 77 -1.59 -11.45 -1.57
CA ALA A 77 -1.11 -10.08 -1.57
C ALA A 77 0.11 -9.94 -0.66
N GLU A 78 1.11 -9.24 -1.15
CA GLU A 78 2.37 -9.00 -0.44
C GLU A 78 2.77 -7.54 -0.59
N ASP A 79 3.28 -6.96 0.48
CA ASP A 79 3.83 -5.62 0.52
C ASP A 79 5.34 -5.69 0.30
N GLU A 80 5.83 -4.91 -0.64
CA GLU A 80 7.26 -4.79 -0.91
C GLU A 80 7.68 -3.33 -0.87
N LEU A 81 8.58 -3.02 0.03
CA LEU A 81 9.22 -1.71 0.08
C LEU A 81 10.36 -1.69 -0.93
N VAL A 82 10.22 -0.89 -1.96
CA VAL A 82 11.20 -0.78 -3.03
C VAL A 82 12.00 0.50 -2.84
N ASP A 83 13.33 0.37 -2.86
CA ASP A 83 14.21 1.51 -2.87
C ASP A 83 14.25 2.08 -4.30
N VAL A 84 13.71 3.28 -4.47
CA VAL A 84 13.57 3.91 -5.77
C VAL A 84 14.86 4.59 -6.22
N VAL A 85 15.87 4.62 -5.38
CA VAL A 85 17.09 5.40 -5.62
C VAL A 85 18.19 4.59 -6.31
N ASP A 86 17.92 3.38 -6.64
CA ASP A 86 18.92 2.44 -7.15
C ASP A 86 19.19 2.60 -8.65
N LEU A 87 19.41 3.82 -9.06
CA LEU A 87 19.75 4.11 -10.44
C LEU A 87 21.20 4.58 -10.56
N GLY A 88 22.13 3.74 -10.06
CA GLY A 88 23.55 3.96 -10.30
C GLY A 88 24.27 4.83 -9.30
N GLY A 89 23.78 4.96 -8.10
CA GLY A 89 24.51 5.62 -7.01
C GLY A 89 24.68 7.13 -7.10
N ILE A 90 24.33 7.72 -8.18
CA ILE A 90 24.46 9.18 -8.40
C ILE A 90 23.47 9.94 -7.52
N LEU A 91 22.42 9.29 -7.12
CA LEU A 91 21.35 9.89 -6.33
C LEU A 91 21.40 9.51 -4.86
N GLU A 92 22.51 9.03 -4.36
CA GLU A 92 22.67 8.62 -2.97
C GLU A 92 22.32 9.73 -1.98
N HIS A 93 22.57 10.96 -2.34
CA HIS A 93 22.24 12.11 -1.50
C HIS A 93 20.73 12.37 -1.41
N HIS A 94 19.97 11.73 -2.27
CA HIS A 94 18.51 11.80 -2.29
C HIS A 94 17.89 10.47 -1.89
N ALA A 95 18.65 9.68 -1.17
CA ALA A 95 18.42 8.26 -0.91
C ALA A 95 17.23 7.93 -0.04
N SER A 96 16.47 8.88 0.44
CA SER A 96 15.35 8.61 1.32
C SER A 96 14.02 8.37 0.59
N ARG A 97 14.06 8.15 -0.72
CA ARG A 97 12.84 7.87 -1.48
C ARG A 97 12.58 6.38 -1.53
N HIS A 98 11.61 5.96 -0.75
CA HIS A 98 11.14 4.59 -0.80
C HIS A 98 9.78 4.56 -1.47
N GLY A 99 9.63 3.66 -2.44
CA GLY A 99 8.35 3.33 -3.03
C GLY A 99 7.79 2.07 -2.39
N ARG A 100 6.49 2.00 -2.24
CA ARG A 100 5.82 0.83 -1.72
C ARG A 100 5.02 0.17 -2.84
N THR A 101 5.23 -1.12 -3.04
CA THR A 101 4.55 -1.89 -4.09
C THR A 101 3.78 -3.03 -3.45
N VAL A 102 2.54 -3.19 -3.83
CA VAL A 102 1.73 -4.34 -3.43
C VAL A 102 1.64 -5.29 -4.62
N LYS A 103 2.11 -6.50 -4.42
CA LYS A 103 2.03 -7.59 -5.41
C LYS A 103 0.80 -8.42 -5.13
N ILE A 104 -0.02 -8.63 -6.14
CA ILE A 104 -1.30 -9.32 -6.01
C ILE A 104 -1.35 -10.44 -7.05
N ARG A 105 -1.78 -11.62 -6.62
CA ARG A 105 -1.96 -12.79 -7.47
C ARG A 105 -3.33 -13.42 -7.23
N TRP A 106 -3.86 -14.03 -8.25
CA TRP A 106 -5.12 -14.76 -8.16
C TRP A 106 -5.17 -16.03 -9.01
#